data_5bd8877c2c48c98f87d46d8c9c11ad27
#
_entry.id   5bd8877c2c48c98f87d46d8c9c11ad27
#
_cell.length_a   1.000
_cell.length_b   1.000
_cell.length_c   1.000
_cell.angle_alpha   90.00
_cell.angle_beta   90.00
_cell.angle_gamma   90.00
#
_symmetry.space_group_name_H-M   'P 1'
#
loop_
_entity.id
_entity.type
_entity.pdbx_description
1 polymer ?
#
loop_
_entity_poly.entity_id
_entity_poly.type
_entity_poly.pdbx_seq_one_letter_code
_entity_poly.pdbx_strand_id
1 'polypeptide(L)'
;MGGPSANMYRMKGKDERICAKCKKPSCISPVVCKNLNADHTPLLDIYKAVDRLPGIKKSFIGSGVRYDLLLHRYADESLNKAAQTYTEELIARHVSGRLKVAPEHTQDEVLKQMRKPSFSQFGQFKKIFDKVNRQYGLNQQLIPYFISSHPGCTEADMAELAVTPRACISSWSKYKTSRLR
;
A
#
# COMPACT_ATOMS: atom_id res chain seq x y z
N MET A 1 14.82 -2.74 -4.56
CA MET A 1 13.86 -3.84 -4.80
C MET A 1 12.62 -3.27 -5.46
N GLY A 2 12.13 -3.85 -6.53
CA GLY A 2 11.04 -3.34 -7.34
C GLY A 2 10.11 -4.47 -7.80
N GLY A 3 8.99 -4.07 -8.41
CA GLY A 3 7.93 -4.94 -8.91
C GLY A 3 6.64 -4.12 -9.03
N PRO A 4 5.53 -4.69 -9.50
CA PRO A 4 4.26 -3.98 -9.58
C PRO A 4 3.81 -3.44 -8.21
N SER A 5 4.07 -4.20 -7.15
CA SER A 5 3.90 -3.78 -5.76
C SER A 5 4.92 -4.51 -4.89
N ALA A 6 5.57 -3.77 -3.99
CA ALA A 6 6.65 -4.31 -3.17
C ALA A 6 6.23 -5.47 -2.27
N ASN A 7 4.97 -5.51 -1.85
CA ASN A 7 4.44 -6.51 -0.93
C ASN A 7 3.70 -7.67 -1.60
N MET A 8 3.90 -7.92 -2.89
CA MET A 8 3.24 -9.03 -3.61
C MET A 8 4.19 -10.20 -3.92
N TYR A 9 5.26 -10.34 -3.18
CA TYR A 9 6.19 -11.45 -3.36
C TYR A 9 5.54 -12.79 -2.99
N ARG A 10 5.63 -13.76 -3.91
CA ARG A 10 5.04 -15.11 -3.76
C ARG A 10 3.54 -15.15 -3.51
N MET A 11 2.79 -14.10 -3.78
CA MET A 11 1.34 -14.06 -3.65
C MET A 11 0.67 -14.78 -4.82
N LYS A 12 0.53 -16.09 -4.70
CA LYS A 12 -0.18 -16.99 -5.62
C LYS A 12 -1.18 -17.85 -4.85
N GLY A 13 -1.95 -18.67 -5.55
CA GLY A 13 -2.84 -19.64 -4.90
C GLY A 13 -2.06 -20.66 -4.06
N LYS A 14 -2.56 -20.97 -2.87
CA LYS A 14 -2.00 -22.02 -1.99
C LYS A 14 -2.22 -23.42 -2.60
N ASP A 15 -3.41 -23.67 -3.14
CA ASP A 15 -3.77 -24.90 -3.85
C ASP A 15 -4.03 -24.58 -5.33
N GLU A 16 -3.15 -25.11 -6.18
CA GLU A 16 -3.21 -24.90 -7.64
C GLU A 16 -4.43 -25.59 -8.28
N ARG A 17 -4.94 -26.69 -7.69
CA ARG A 17 -6.14 -27.40 -8.17
C ARG A 17 -7.39 -26.53 -8.04
N ILE A 18 -7.47 -25.71 -6.99
CA ILE A 18 -8.54 -24.72 -6.80
C ILE A 18 -8.40 -23.60 -7.85
N CYS A 19 -7.17 -23.14 -8.07
CA CYS A 19 -6.90 -22.08 -9.04
C CYS A 19 -7.20 -22.53 -10.47
N ALA A 20 -6.87 -23.76 -10.86
CA ALA A 20 -7.12 -24.28 -12.20
C ALA A 20 -8.62 -24.29 -12.59
N LYS A 21 -9.51 -24.41 -11.63
CA LYS A 21 -10.98 -24.39 -11.83
C LYS A 21 -11.59 -22.99 -11.60
N CYS A 22 -10.79 -22.02 -11.17
CA CYS A 22 -11.28 -20.71 -10.77
C CYS A 22 -11.54 -19.81 -12.00
N LYS A 23 -12.75 -19.25 -12.07
CA LYS A 23 -13.17 -18.30 -13.12
C LYS A 23 -13.14 -16.83 -12.66
N LYS A 24 -12.65 -16.57 -11.43
CA LYS A 24 -12.61 -15.20 -10.90
C LYS A 24 -11.52 -14.38 -11.60
N PRO A 25 -11.81 -13.16 -12.03
CA PRO A 25 -10.83 -12.33 -12.75
C PRO A 25 -9.73 -11.76 -11.84
N SER A 26 -9.93 -11.81 -10.51
CA SER A 26 -8.97 -11.27 -9.54
C SER A 26 -9.00 -12.07 -8.24
N CYS A 27 -7.80 -12.26 -7.64
CA CYS A 27 -7.67 -12.88 -6.32
C CYS A 27 -7.80 -11.88 -5.16
N ILE A 28 -7.91 -10.60 -5.43
CA ILE A 28 -7.92 -9.53 -4.42
C ILE A 28 -9.13 -8.59 -4.52
N SER A 29 -9.88 -8.63 -5.60
CA SER A 29 -11.05 -7.77 -5.80
C SER A 29 -12.25 -8.60 -6.27
N PRO A 30 -13.48 -8.32 -5.79
CA PRO A 30 -13.84 -7.36 -4.74
C PRO A 30 -13.47 -7.84 -3.32
N VAL A 31 -13.19 -9.13 -3.16
CA VAL A 31 -12.83 -9.75 -1.87
C VAL A 31 -11.57 -10.57 -2.05
N VAL A 32 -10.67 -10.49 -1.08
CA VAL A 32 -9.44 -11.29 -1.06
C VAL A 32 -9.78 -12.78 -1.05
N CYS A 33 -9.19 -13.53 -1.98
CA CYS A 33 -9.43 -14.96 -2.14
C CYS A 33 -8.86 -15.72 -0.93
N LYS A 34 -9.65 -16.62 -0.34
CA LYS A 34 -9.20 -17.48 0.78
C LYS A 34 -8.03 -18.39 0.40
N ASN A 35 -7.91 -18.73 -0.90
CA ASN A 35 -6.79 -19.52 -1.42
C ASN A 35 -5.54 -18.68 -1.75
N LEU A 36 -5.57 -17.34 -1.58
CA LEU A 36 -4.40 -16.51 -1.81
C LEU A 36 -3.37 -16.73 -0.70
N ASN A 37 -2.13 -17.01 -1.08
CA ASN A 37 -1.01 -16.92 -0.15
C ASN A 37 -0.67 -15.44 0.10
N ALA A 38 -1.01 -14.95 1.28
CA ALA A 38 -0.77 -13.57 1.69
C ALA A 38 0.27 -13.46 2.82
N ASP A 39 1.10 -14.49 2.97
CA ASP A 39 2.20 -14.49 3.95
C ASP A 39 3.31 -13.53 3.53
N HIS A 40 3.57 -12.52 4.35
CA HIS A 40 4.64 -11.53 4.15
C HIS A 40 5.98 -11.95 4.82
N THR A 41 6.00 -13.03 5.59
CA THR A 41 7.20 -13.48 6.31
C THR A 41 8.38 -13.75 5.39
N PRO A 42 8.24 -14.47 4.25
CA PRO A 42 9.38 -14.72 3.37
C PRO A 42 9.99 -13.45 2.78
N LEU A 43 9.18 -12.40 2.60
CA LEU A 43 9.66 -11.11 2.11
C LEU A 43 10.44 -10.35 3.19
N LEU A 44 9.99 -10.40 4.43
CA LEU A 44 10.73 -9.86 5.58
C LEU A 44 12.08 -10.54 5.76
N ASP A 45 12.14 -11.85 5.58
CA ASP A 45 13.40 -12.59 5.68
C ASP A 45 14.40 -12.16 4.62
N ILE A 46 13.91 -11.88 3.39
CA ILE A 46 14.75 -11.33 2.31
C ILE A 46 15.28 -9.95 2.71
N TYR A 47 14.44 -9.06 3.26
CA TYR A 47 14.87 -7.72 3.68
C TYR A 47 15.96 -7.82 4.76
N LYS A 48 15.73 -8.64 5.79
CA LYS A 48 16.70 -8.89 6.85
C LYS A 48 18.00 -9.52 6.33
N ALA A 49 17.92 -10.41 5.36
CA ALA A 49 19.10 -11.01 4.75
C ALA A 49 19.92 -9.98 3.96
N VAL A 50 19.24 -9.12 3.18
CA VAL A 50 19.91 -8.04 2.42
C VAL A 50 20.59 -7.04 3.36
N ASP A 51 19.93 -6.64 4.45
CA ASP A 51 20.48 -5.66 5.40
C ASP A 51 21.71 -6.19 6.18
N ARG A 52 21.90 -7.52 6.21
CA ARG A 52 23.09 -8.16 6.82
C ARG A 52 24.28 -8.29 5.88
N LEU A 53 24.11 -8.01 4.60
CA LEU A 53 25.20 -8.13 3.64
C LEU A 53 26.28 -7.07 3.89
N PRO A 54 27.57 -7.46 3.86
CA PRO A 54 28.67 -6.50 4.01
C PRO A 54 28.58 -5.40 2.94
N GLY A 55 28.77 -4.16 3.35
CA GLY A 55 28.73 -2.99 2.46
C GLY A 55 27.33 -2.42 2.22
N ILE A 56 26.27 -3.12 2.58
CA ILE A 56 24.90 -2.58 2.50
C ILE A 56 24.59 -1.75 3.75
N LYS A 57 24.40 -0.46 3.58
CA LYS A 57 24.01 0.44 4.67
C LYS A 57 22.50 0.42 4.94
N LYS A 58 21.70 0.40 3.88
CA LYS A 58 20.23 0.37 3.93
C LYS A 58 19.67 -0.20 2.62
N SER A 59 18.58 -0.94 2.72
CA SER A 59 17.81 -1.41 1.57
C SER A 59 16.46 -0.70 1.50
N PHE A 60 16.07 -0.19 0.32
CA PHE A 60 14.82 0.52 0.15
C PHE A 60 13.96 -0.11 -0.94
N ILE A 61 12.64 -0.03 -0.77
CA ILE A 61 11.71 -0.38 -1.83
C ILE A 61 11.61 0.78 -2.84
N GLY A 62 11.53 0.43 -4.13
CA GLY A 62 11.36 1.40 -5.22
C GLY A 62 9.92 1.50 -5.73
N SER A 63 9.09 0.49 -5.48
CA SER A 63 7.70 0.43 -5.91
C SER A 63 6.74 0.77 -4.76
N GLY A 64 5.48 1.04 -5.12
CA GLY A 64 4.41 1.21 -4.14
C GLY A 64 4.02 -0.10 -3.45
N VAL A 65 3.05 -0.02 -2.54
CA VAL A 65 2.51 -1.16 -1.81
C VAL A 65 1.00 -1.29 -2.01
N ARG A 66 0.52 -2.53 -1.97
CA ARG A 66 -0.90 -2.88 -1.90
C ARG A 66 -1.33 -2.84 -0.44
N TYR A 67 -1.72 -1.67 0.03
CA TYR A 67 -2.15 -1.46 1.42
C TYR A 67 -3.44 -2.20 1.76
N ASP A 68 -4.28 -2.49 0.79
CA ASP A 68 -5.49 -3.30 0.96
C ASP A 68 -5.17 -4.72 1.46
N LEU A 69 -4.10 -5.34 1.00
CA LEU A 69 -3.64 -6.65 1.50
C LEU A 69 -3.05 -6.55 2.91
N LEU A 70 -2.45 -5.42 3.27
CA LEU A 70 -1.90 -5.18 4.61
C LEU A 70 -2.99 -4.89 5.64
N LEU A 71 -4.12 -4.31 5.21
CA LEU A 71 -5.26 -3.99 6.04
C LEU A 71 -6.28 -5.14 6.13
N HIS A 72 -6.21 -6.12 5.22
CA HIS A 72 -7.14 -7.22 5.19
C HIS A 72 -7.06 -8.07 6.45
N ARG A 73 -8.23 -8.42 7.01
CA ARG A 73 -8.32 -9.33 8.15
C ARG A 73 -8.48 -10.76 7.63
N TYR A 74 -7.41 -11.53 7.80
CA TYR A 74 -7.38 -12.95 7.46
C TYR A 74 -7.96 -13.75 8.62
N ALA A 75 -8.58 -14.90 8.31
CA ALA A 75 -9.05 -15.85 9.34
C ALA A 75 -7.87 -16.46 10.12
N ASP A 76 -6.72 -16.59 9.47
CA ASP A 76 -5.47 -17.04 10.08
C ASP A 76 -4.76 -15.83 10.75
N GLU A 77 -4.67 -15.86 12.07
CA GLU A 77 -4.07 -14.78 12.85
C GLU A 77 -2.55 -14.65 12.60
N SER A 78 -1.90 -15.72 12.18
CA SER A 78 -0.48 -15.67 11.80
C SER A 78 -0.25 -14.74 10.61
N LEU A 79 -1.16 -14.74 9.61
CA LEU A 79 -1.11 -13.84 8.46
C LEU A 79 -1.37 -12.37 8.86
N ASN A 80 -2.27 -12.13 9.82
CA ASN A 80 -2.52 -10.79 10.34
C ASN A 80 -1.26 -10.24 11.03
N LYS A 81 -0.63 -11.05 11.87
CA LYS A 81 0.64 -10.70 12.53
C LYS A 81 1.76 -10.47 11.53
N ALA A 82 1.90 -11.32 10.51
CA ALA A 82 2.89 -11.16 9.45
C ALA A 82 2.68 -9.86 8.67
N ALA A 83 1.44 -9.52 8.31
CA ALA A 83 1.11 -8.27 7.63
C ALA A 83 1.40 -7.03 8.48
N GLN A 84 1.08 -7.09 9.78
CA GLN A 84 1.38 -6.01 10.72
C GLN A 84 2.89 -5.81 10.90
N THR A 85 3.63 -6.88 11.15
CA THR A 85 5.10 -6.85 11.30
C THR A 85 5.77 -6.34 10.03
N TYR A 86 5.31 -6.83 8.86
CA TYR A 86 5.80 -6.34 7.57
C TYR A 86 5.56 -4.84 7.40
N THR A 87 4.35 -4.36 7.72
CA THR A 87 3.99 -2.95 7.56
C THR A 87 4.88 -2.05 8.43
N GLU A 88 5.09 -2.43 9.67
CA GLU A 88 5.92 -1.68 10.61
C GLU A 88 7.39 -1.66 10.16
N GLU A 89 7.98 -2.82 9.85
CA GLU A 89 9.36 -2.94 9.41
C GLU A 89 9.61 -2.19 8.09
N LEU A 90 8.68 -2.32 7.12
CA LEU A 90 8.74 -1.62 5.86
C LEU A 90 8.83 -0.10 6.04
N ILE A 91 7.88 0.46 6.82
CA ILE A 91 7.83 1.91 7.05
C ILE A 91 9.04 2.36 7.85
N ALA A 92 9.41 1.63 8.90
CA ALA A 92 10.50 2.02 9.79
C ALA A 92 11.88 1.99 9.10
N ARG A 93 12.13 1.04 8.20
CA ARG A 93 13.49 0.78 7.70
C ARG A 93 13.67 0.82 6.19
N HIS A 94 12.62 0.50 5.40
CA HIS A 94 12.74 0.26 3.97
C HIS A 94 12.08 1.34 3.08
N VAL A 95 11.64 2.45 3.67
CA VAL A 95 11.16 3.64 2.96
C VAL A 95 12.24 4.72 2.98
N SER A 96 12.64 5.18 1.80
CA SER A 96 13.70 6.20 1.62
C SER A 96 13.23 7.65 1.81
N GLY A 97 12.18 7.87 2.63
CA GLY A 97 11.55 9.17 2.86
C GLY A 97 10.24 9.37 2.11
N ARG A 98 9.95 8.61 1.05
CA ARG A 98 8.71 8.68 0.29
C ARG A 98 8.16 7.29 -0.03
N LEU A 99 6.96 6.99 0.45
CA LEU A 99 6.24 5.76 0.12
C LEU A 99 5.14 6.05 -0.89
N LYS A 100 5.21 5.39 -2.04
CA LYS A 100 4.21 5.49 -3.10
C LYS A 100 3.03 4.57 -2.79
N VAL A 101 1.81 5.06 -2.95
CA VAL A 101 0.57 4.28 -2.86
C VAL A 101 -0.40 4.71 -3.95
N ALA A 102 -1.29 3.82 -4.34
CA ALA A 102 -2.21 4.06 -5.44
C ALA A 102 -3.68 3.91 -4.97
N PRO A 103 -4.23 4.93 -4.29
CA PRO A 103 -5.67 4.98 -4.03
C PRO A 103 -6.50 5.13 -5.30
N GLU A 104 -5.93 5.65 -6.37
CA GLU A 104 -6.45 5.82 -7.73
C GLU A 104 -7.56 6.87 -7.85
N HIS A 105 -8.55 6.88 -6.96
CA HIS A 105 -9.66 7.83 -6.94
C HIS A 105 -10.18 8.04 -5.51
N THR A 106 -11.00 9.07 -5.31
CA THR A 106 -11.64 9.38 -4.01
C THR A 106 -13.07 8.85 -3.93
N GLN A 107 -13.72 8.59 -5.09
CA GLN A 107 -15.08 8.11 -5.17
C GLN A 107 -15.15 6.59 -5.25
N ASP A 108 -15.88 5.96 -4.32
CA ASP A 108 -15.98 4.51 -4.24
C ASP A 108 -16.68 3.87 -5.45
N GLU A 109 -17.61 4.58 -6.09
CA GLU A 109 -18.29 4.08 -7.30
C GLU A 109 -17.30 3.97 -8.47
N VAL A 110 -16.40 4.95 -8.63
CA VAL A 110 -15.34 4.91 -9.62
C VAL A 110 -14.33 3.80 -9.28
N LEU A 111 -13.96 3.69 -7.99
CA LEU A 111 -13.05 2.65 -7.51
C LEU A 111 -13.59 1.23 -7.72
N LYS A 112 -14.90 1.01 -7.57
CA LYS A 112 -15.55 -0.27 -7.91
C LYS A 112 -15.34 -0.63 -9.39
N GLN A 113 -15.51 0.32 -10.31
CA GLN A 113 -15.27 0.09 -11.73
C GLN A 113 -13.80 -0.23 -12.02
N MET A 114 -12.89 0.44 -11.32
CA MET A 114 -11.44 0.17 -11.37
C MET A 114 -11.04 -1.14 -10.67
N ARG A 115 -11.96 -1.83 -9.98
CA ARG A 115 -11.69 -3.00 -9.11
C ARG A 115 -10.66 -2.69 -8.04
N LYS A 116 -10.75 -1.49 -7.46
CA LYS A 116 -9.88 -1.01 -6.39
C LYS A 116 -10.61 -1.01 -5.05
N PRO A 117 -9.87 -1.02 -3.93
CA PRO A 117 -10.46 -0.91 -2.61
C PRO A 117 -11.07 0.48 -2.39
N SER A 118 -12.03 0.58 -1.44
CA SER A 118 -12.60 1.85 -1.00
C SER A 118 -11.53 2.86 -0.58
N PHE A 119 -11.75 4.13 -0.87
CA PHE A 119 -10.87 5.22 -0.46
C PHE A 119 -10.67 5.30 1.07
N SER A 120 -11.65 4.84 1.84
CA SER A 120 -11.54 4.76 3.29
C SER A 120 -10.33 3.93 3.77
N GLN A 121 -9.94 2.90 3.01
CA GLN A 121 -8.76 2.08 3.33
C GLN A 121 -7.45 2.87 3.18
N PHE A 122 -7.36 3.80 2.23
CA PHE A 122 -6.23 4.71 2.16
C PHE A 122 -6.10 5.55 3.44
N GLY A 123 -7.23 6.07 3.95
CA GLY A 123 -7.24 6.80 5.22
C GLY A 123 -6.79 5.95 6.43
N GLN A 124 -7.20 4.67 6.47
CA GLN A 124 -6.75 3.73 7.49
C GLN A 124 -5.24 3.46 7.40
N PHE A 125 -4.74 3.20 6.19
CA PHE A 125 -3.31 2.99 5.98
C PHE A 125 -2.49 4.23 6.34
N LYS A 126 -2.97 5.43 5.98
CA LYS A 126 -2.33 6.70 6.36
C LYS A 126 -2.19 6.85 7.87
N LYS A 127 -3.22 6.50 8.65
CA LYS A 127 -3.14 6.52 10.11
C LYS A 127 -2.04 5.60 10.66
N ILE A 128 -1.89 4.41 10.08
CA ILE A 128 -0.82 3.46 10.44
C ILE A 128 0.55 4.05 10.07
N PHE A 129 0.68 4.57 8.86
CA PHE A 129 1.91 5.20 8.37
C PHE A 129 2.35 6.36 9.28
N ASP A 130 1.43 7.26 9.62
CA ASP A 130 1.70 8.40 10.50
C ASP A 130 2.05 7.95 11.94
N LYS A 131 1.40 6.88 12.44
CA LYS A 131 1.71 6.28 13.75
C LYS A 131 3.14 5.77 13.78
N VAL A 132 3.55 4.97 12.80
CA VAL A 132 4.92 4.41 12.72
C VAL A 132 5.94 5.54 12.58
N ASN A 133 5.69 6.55 11.73
CA ASN A 133 6.58 7.70 11.61
C ASN A 133 6.80 8.41 12.96
N ARG A 134 5.74 8.64 13.73
CA ARG A 134 5.86 9.24 15.08
C ARG A 134 6.62 8.34 16.05
N GLN A 135 6.33 7.04 16.03
CA GLN A 135 6.96 6.06 16.92
C GLN A 135 8.47 5.97 16.71
N TYR A 136 8.94 6.05 15.46
CA TYR A 136 10.35 5.94 15.11
C TYR A 136 11.03 7.30 14.84
N GLY A 137 10.36 8.43 15.11
CA GLY A 137 10.92 9.78 14.88
C GLY A 137 11.25 10.05 13.41
N LEU A 138 10.49 9.48 12.46
CA LEU A 138 10.74 9.58 11.03
C LEU A 138 9.98 10.77 10.43
N ASN A 139 10.55 11.33 9.35
CA ASN A 139 9.93 12.39 8.57
C ASN A 139 9.69 11.93 7.13
N GLN A 140 8.87 10.90 6.98
CA GLN A 140 8.55 10.32 5.68
C GLN A 140 7.22 10.86 5.16
N GLN A 141 7.04 10.78 3.84
CA GLN A 141 5.85 11.24 3.14
C GLN A 141 5.16 10.08 2.42
N LEU A 142 3.85 10.03 2.52
CA LEU A 142 3.01 9.14 1.73
C LEU A 142 2.65 9.87 0.44
N ILE A 143 2.98 9.28 -0.72
CA ILE A 143 2.75 9.87 -2.04
C ILE A 143 1.61 9.12 -2.72
N PRO A 144 0.38 9.65 -2.69
CA PRO A 144 -0.74 9.01 -3.35
C PRO A 144 -0.72 9.32 -4.86
N TYR A 145 -1.02 8.30 -5.65
CA TYR A 145 -1.28 8.41 -7.08
C TYR A 145 -2.79 8.36 -7.34
N PHE A 146 -3.26 9.31 -8.15
CA PHE A 146 -4.65 9.38 -8.57
C PHE A 146 -4.74 9.33 -10.08
N ILE A 147 -5.84 8.77 -10.58
CA ILE A 147 -6.19 8.72 -12.00
C ILE A 147 -7.34 9.70 -12.22
N SER A 148 -7.15 10.63 -13.16
CA SER A 148 -8.18 11.54 -13.61
C SER A 148 -8.94 10.98 -14.81
N SER A 149 -10.19 11.40 -14.99
CA SER A 149 -10.99 11.13 -16.19
C SER A 149 -11.15 9.64 -16.51
N HIS A 150 -11.25 8.78 -15.49
CA HIS A 150 -11.58 7.38 -15.69
C HIS A 150 -12.98 7.25 -16.31
N PRO A 151 -13.23 6.33 -17.27
CA PRO A 151 -14.59 6.06 -17.74
C PRO A 151 -15.55 5.84 -16.58
N GLY A 152 -16.67 6.54 -16.57
CA GLY A 152 -17.65 6.54 -15.48
C GLY A 152 -17.42 7.59 -14.38
N CYS A 153 -16.37 8.42 -14.47
CA CYS A 153 -16.26 9.64 -13.67
C CYS A 153 -17.20 10.73 -14.20
N THR A 154 -17.85 11.44 -13.27
CA THR A 154 -18.57 12.68 -13.55
C THR A 154 -17.68 13.90 -13.32
N GLU A 155 -18.11 15.07 -13.80
CA GLU A 155 -17.42 16.35 -13.49
C GLU A 155 -17.38 16.62 -11.98
N ALA A 156 -18.45 16.27 -11.26
CA ALA A 156 -18.49 16.39 -9.81
C ALA A 156 -17.45 15.51 -9.11
N ASP A 157 -17.28 14.25 -9.56
CA ASP A 157 -16.25 13.34 -9.04
C ASP A 157 -14.85 13.90 -9.26
N MET A 158 -14.62 14.54 -10.41
CA MET A 158 -13.35 15.17 -10.73
C MET A 158 -13.09 16.42 -9.90
N ALA A 159 -14.11 17.24 -9.64
CA ALA A 159 -13.99 18.39 -8.76
C ALA A 159 -13.64 17.96 -7.33
N GLU A 160 -14.27 16.92 -6.82
CA GLU A 160 -13.98 16.36 -5.49
C GLU A 160 -12.59 15.72 -5.45
N LEU A 161 -12.17 15.01 -6.50
CA LEU A 161 -10.80 14.49 -6.62
C LEU A 161 -9.76 15.61 -6.55
N ALA A 162 -10.05 16.79 -7.06
CA ALA A 162 -9.12 17.93 -7.02
C ALA A 162 -8.97 18.53 -5.61
N VAL A 163 -10.02 18.47 -4.79
CA VAL A 163 -10.07 19.09 -3.43
C VAL A 163 -9.63 18.12 -2.33
N THR A 164 -10.12 16.88 -2.36
CA THR A 164 -9.94 15.89 -1.28
C THR A 164 -8.47 15.57 -0.97
N PRO A 165 -7.56 15.36 -1.96
CA PRO A 165 -6.16 15.10 -1.66
C PRO A 165 -5.47 16.22 -0.89
N ARG A 166 -5.85 17.47 -1.11
CA ARG A 166 -5.28 18.61 -0.37
C ARG A 166 -5.63 18.54 1.12
N ALA A 167 -6.85 18.17 1.46
CA ALA A 167 -7.28 18.00 2.84
C ALA A 167 -6.58 16.83 3.53
N CYS A 168 -6.36 15.71 2.81
CA CYS A 168 -5.65 14.53 3.32
C CYS A 168 -4.13 14.75 3.45
N ILE A 169 -3.56 15.66 2.67
CA ILE A 169 -2.13 15.94 2.58
C ILE A 169 -1.75 17.23 3.35
N SER A 170 -2.61 17.71 4.22
CA SER A 170 -2.42 18.98 4.94
C SER A 170 -1.10 19.09 5.76
N SER A 171 -0.37 17.99 5.92
CA SER A 171 1.02 18.02 6.41
C SER A 171 2.04 18.56 5.39
N TRP A 172 1.68 18.71 4.11
CA TRP A 172 2.57 19.22 3.06
C TRP A 172 2.82 20.73 3.13
N SER A 173 1.90 21.50 3.71
CA SER A 173 2.00 22.95 3.73
C SER A 173 3.08 23.49 4.68
N LYS A 174 3.51 22.73 5.66
CA LYS A 174 4.53 23.16 6.63
C LYS A 174 5.98 23.13 6.09
N TYR A 175 6.24 22.48 4.95
CA TYR A 175 7.61 22.29 4.43
C TYR A 175 7.96 23.13 3.20
N LYS A 176 7.01 23.85 2.60
CA LYS A 176 7.30 24.70 1.42
C LYS A 176 7.83 26.10 1.73
N THR A 177 7.78 26.52 2.99
CA THR A 177 8.17 27.90 3.37
C THR A 177 9.58 28.05 3.94
N SER A 178 10.35 26.98 4.11
CA SER A 178 11.68 27.07 4.72
C SER A 178 12.87 26.92 3.75
N ARG A 179 12.63 26.91 2.43
CA ARG A 179 13.73 26.87 1.43
C ARG A 179 13.60 27.91 0.32
N LEU A 180 13.34 29.15 0.71
CA LEU A 180 13.63 30.34 -0.11
C LEU A 180 14.17 31.41 0.83
N ARG A 181 15.46 31.26 1.18
CA ARG A 181 16.37 32.32 1.53
C ARG A 181 17.77 31.91 1.14
#